data_b9a20ea117be4fe52c4d77fb7c667d12
#
_entry.id   b9a20ea117be4fe52c4d77fb7c667d12
#
_cell.length_a   1.000
_cell.length_b   1.000
_cell.length_c   1.000
_cell.angle_alpha   90.00
_cell.angle_beta   90.00
_cell.angle_gamma   90.00
#
_symmetry.space_group_name_H-M   'P 1'
#
loop_
_entity.id
_entity.type
_entity.pdbx_description
1 polymer ?
#
loop_
_entity_poly.entity_id
_entity_poly.type
_entity_poly.pdbx_seq_one_letter_code
_entity_poly.pdbx_strand_id
1 'polypeptide(L)'
;MLVIPAIDLKDGQAVRLFKGDYNQKTVYSDHPEELAQTFEKAGAIYLHVVDLDGAKDGFAKNLETIKKIRNSIKMKMELGGGIRDLKTVQLYLDEVGIDRVILGTAALKDPEFLKEVLRQYGSEKIVVGVDVKNGFVSTAGW
;
A
#
# COMPACT_ATOMS: atom_id res chain seq x y z
N MET A 1 -20.44 -4.82 -8.32
CA MET A 1 -19.01 -5.20 -8.18
C MET A 1 -18.19 -3.92 -8.01
N LEU A 2 -17.29 -3.88 -7.05
CA LEU A 2 -16.35 -2.77 -6.87
C LEU A 2 -15.02 -3.15 -7.53
N VAL A 3 -14.56 -2.34 -8.49
CA VAL A 3 -13.24 -2.47 -9.10
C VAL A 3 -12.31 -1.45 -8.45
N ILE A 4 -11.20 -1.92 -7.90
CA ILE A 4 -10.16 -1.08 -7.27
C ILE A 4 -8.91 -1.17 -8.15
N PRO A 5 -8.57 -0.16 -8.94
CA PRO A 5 -7.31 -0.14 -9.68
C PRO A 5 -6.13 -0.11 -8.71
N ALA A 6 -5.00 -0.67 -9.14
CA ALA A 6 -3.80 -0.80 -8.33
C ALA A 6 -2.59 -0.13 -8.99
N ILE A 7 -1.75 0.48 -8.17
CA ILE A 7 -0.44 1.03 -8.54
C ILE A 7 0.61 0.45 -7.60
N ASP A 8 1.55 -0.29 -8.16
CA ASP A 8 2.74 -0.72 -7.45
C ASP A 8 3.85 0.32 -7.66
N LEU A 9 4.46 0.77 -6.55
CA LEU A 9 5.52 1.77 -6.57
C LEU A 9 6.88 1.15 -6.31
N LYS A 10 7.82 1.43 -7.21
CA LYS A 10 9.22 1.09 -7.04
C LYS A 10 10.10 2.24 -7.60
N ASP A 11 11.05 2.70 -6.81
CA ASP A 11 11.96 3.79 -7.19
C ASP A 11 11.20 5.06 -7.65
N GLY A 12 10.04 5.37 -7.04
CA GLY A 12 9.19 6.51 -7.40
C GLY A 12 8.36 6.33 -8.68
N GLN A 13 8.39 5.16 -9.30
CA GLN A 13 7.70 4.85 -10.55
C GLN A 13 6.53 3.89 -10.33
N ALA A 14 5.49 3.98 -11.19
CA ALA A 14 4.46 2.96 -11.29
C ALA A 14 4.97 1.78 -12.12
N VAL A 15 5.01 0.60 -11.51
CA VAL A 15 5.64 -0.59 -12.10
C VAL A 15 4.76 -1.83 -12.01
N ARG A 16 5.17 -2.88 -12.71
CA ARG A 16 4.72 -4.25 -12.49
C ARG A 16 5.93 -5.16 -12.38
N LEU A 17 5.95 -6.02 -11.38
CA LEU A 17 6.93 -7.08 -11.25
C LEU A 17 6.46 -8.34 -11.97
N PHE A 18 7.38 -9.02 -12.68
CA PHE A 18 7.09 -10.33 -13.22
C PHE A 18 7.20 -11.39 -12.11
N LYS A 19 6.07 -12.01 -11.75
CA LYS A 19 6.00 -13.03 -10.68
C LYS A 19 6.62 -12.59 -9.34
N GLY A 20 6.57 -11.30 -9.01
CA GLY A 20 7.15 -10.75 -7.78
C GLY A 20 8.68 -10.55 -7.81
N ASP A 21 9.34 -10.78 -8.94
CA ASP A 21 10.78 -10.58 -9.05
C ASP A 21 11.13 -9.09 -9.22
N TYR A 22 11.81 -8.52 -8.20
CA TYR A 22 12.22 -7.12 -8.17
C TYR A 22 13.22 -6.72 -9.25
N ASN A 23 13.91 -7.70 -9.85
CA ASN A 23 14.85 -7.47 -10.96
C ASN A 23 14.16 -7.48 -12.34
N GLN A 24 12.91 -7.96 -12.40
CA GLN A 24 12.10 -8.05 -13.62
C GLN A 24 10.91 -7.11 -13.52
N LYS A 25 11.18 -5.80 -13.62
CA LYS A 25 10.14 -4.77 -13.58
C LYS A 25 9.82 -4.24 -14.97
N THR A 26 8.54 -3.97 -15.21
CA THR A 26 8.07 -3.14 -16.32
C THR A 26 7.60 -1.81 -15.75
N VAL A 27 8.12 -0.69 -16.26
CA VAL A 27 7.69 0.65 -15.87
C VAL A 27 6.49 1.05 -16.71
N TYR A 28 5.37 1.40 -16.06
CA TYR A 28 4.19 1.92 -16.71
C TYR A 28 4.15 3.44 -16.77
N SER A 29 4.68 4.10 -15.74
CA SER A 29 4.70 5.56 -15.67
C SER A 29 5.77 6.04 -14.72
N ASP A 30 6.45 7.12 -15.13
CA ASP A 30 7.33 7.91 -14.26
C ASP A 30 6.53 8.92 -13.41
N HIS A 31 5.23 9.06 -13.69
CA HIS A 31 4.30 9.98 -13.03
C HIS A 31 3.09 9.21 -12.46
N PRO A 32 3.25 8.47 -11.35
CA PRO A 32 2.17 7.68 -10.75
C PRO A 32 0.93 8.52 -10.40
N GLU A 33 1.10 9.79 -10.06
CA GLU A 33 0.01 10.72 -9.77
C GLU A 33 -0.89 10.97 -10.99
N GLU A 34 -0.32 11.04 -12.19
CA GLU A 34 -1.09 11.21 -13.44
C GLU A 34 -1.86 9.93 -13.78
N LEU A 35 -1.26 8.76 -13.53
CA LEU A 35 -1.92 7.46 -13.69
C LEU A 35 -3.12 7.35 -12.73
N ALA A 36 -2.95 7.76 -11.47
CA ALA A 36 -4.03 7.78 -10.49
C ALA A 36 -5.18 8.70 -10.93
N GLN A 37 -4.88 9.88 -11.47
CA GLN A 37 -5.88 10.80 -12.03
C GLN A 37 -6.63 10.18 -13.23
N THR A 38 -5.94 9.39 -14.05
CA THR A 38 -6.57 8.67 -15.17
C THR A 38 -7.60 7.67 -14.66
N PHE A 39 -7.29 6.92 -13.61
CA PHE A 39 -8.24 6.01 -12.98
C PHE A 39 -9.44 6.74 -12.37
N GLU A 40 -9.22 7.86 -11.70
CA GLU A 40 -10.30 8.68 -11.15
C GLU A 40 -11.23 9.19 -12.25
N LYS A 41 -10.69 9.72 -13.35
CA LYS A 41 -11.46 10.17 -14.51
C LYS A 41 -12.26 9.04 -15.18
N ALA A 42 -11.76 7.82 -15.11
CA ALA A 42 -12.45 6.63 -15.60
C ALA A 42 -13.58 6.14 -14.66
N GLY A 43 -13.77 6.78 -13.51
CA GLY A 43 -14.85 6.50 -12.57
C GLY A 43 -14.44 5.62 -11.38
N ALA A 44 -13.16 5.36 -11.15
CA ALA A 44 -12.70 4.69 -9.96
C ALA A 44 -13.01 5.53 -8.71
N ILE A 45 -13.46 4.88 -7.65
CA ILE A 45 -13.78 5.52 -6.37
C ILE A 45 -12.78 5.15 -5.26
N TYR A 46 -11.93 4.19 -5.53
CA TYR A 46 -10.90 3.68 -4.62
C TYR A 46 -9.63 3.36 -5.40
N LEU A 47 -8.46 3.62 -4.82
CA LEU A 47 -7.14 3.27 -5.36
C LEU A 47 -6.38 2.40 -4.37
N HIS A 48 -5.82 1.30 -4.86
CA HIS A 48 -4.89 0.43 -4.13
C HIS A 48 -3.46 0.80 -4.49
N VAL A 49 -2.62 1.10 -3.50
CA VAL A 49 -1.20 1.44 -3.71
C VAL A 49 -0.33 0.53 -2.87
N VAL A 50 0.74 0.01 -3.47
CA VAL A 50 1.76 -0.79 -2.77
C VAL A 50 3.12 -0.12 -2.90
N ASP A 51 3.75 0.19 -1.77
CA ASP A 51 5.16 0.58 -1.71
C ASP A 51 6.03 -0.69 -1.72
N LEU A 52 6.46 -1.11 -2.93
CA LEU A 52 7.28 -2.32 -3.08
C LEU A 52 8.65 -2.19 -2.42
N ASP A 53 9.26 -1.01 -2.45
CA ASP A 53 10.52 -0.76 -1.76
C ASP A 53 10.33 -0.81 -0.25
N GLY A 54 9.23 -0.24 0.26
CA GLY A 54 8.85 -0.34 1.66
C GLY A 54 8.59 -1.79 2.10
N ALA A 55 7.93 -2.57 1.26
CA ALA A 55 7.68 -3.99 1.53
C ALA A 55 8.99 -4.79 1.70
N LYS A 56 9.99 -4.49 0.86
CA LYS A 56 11.32 -5.10 0.92
C LYS A 56 12.13 -4.62 2.12
N ASP A 57 12.23 -3.30 2.30
CA ASP A 57 13.14 -2.68 3.26
C ASP A 57 12.52 -2.43 4.64
N GLY A 58 11.20 -2.47 4.74
CA GLY A 58 10.47 -2.38 6.01
C GLY A 58 10.21 -0.97 6.53
N PHE A 59 10.30 0.04 5.69
CA PHE A 59 9.98 1.43 6.02
C PHE A 59 9.49 2.21 4.78
N ALA A 60 8.87 3.37 5.00
CA ALA A 60 8.28 4.19 3.94
C ALA A 60 9.35 4.72 2.97
N LYS A 61 9.50 4.10 1.82
CA LYS A 61 10.50 4.48 0.80
C LYS A 61 9.95 5.47 -0.22
N ASN A 62 8.72 5.27 -0.67
CA ASN A 62 8.11 6.09 -1.71
C ASN A 62 7.16 7.16 -1.12
N LEU A 63 7.45 7.66 0.09
CA LEU A 63 6.59 8.59 0.82
C LEU A 63 6.22 9.84 0.00
N GLU A 64 7.21 10.48 -0.64
CA GLU A 64 6.95 11.68 -1.42
C GLU A 64 6.07 11.41 -2.66
N THR A 65 6.26 10.27 -3.32
CA THR A 65 5.41 9.83 -4.41
C THR A 65 3.98 9.55 -3.94
N ILE A 66 3.83 8.89 -2.80
CA ILE A 66 2.54 8.60 -2.18
C ILE A 66 1.80 9.90 -1.82
N LYS A 67 2.50 10.89 -1.26
CA LYS A 67 1.95 12.22 -0.99
C LYS A 67 1.48 12.92 -2.27
N LYS A 68 2.26 12.86 -3.35
CA LYS A 68 1.86 13.41 -4.65
C LYS A 68 0.59 12.76 -5.17
N ILE A 69 0.50 11.43 -5.13
CA ILE A 69 -0.70 10.71 -5.52
C ILE A 69 -1.89 11.19 -4.69
N ARG A 70 -1.76 11.18 -3.35
CA ARG A 70 -2.85 11.59 -2.45
C ARG A 70 -3.36 13.01 -2.75
N ASN A 71 -2.45 13.94 -2.99
CA ASN A 71 -2.79 15.34 -3.25
C ASN A 71 -3.39 15.59 -4.65
N SER A 72 -3.23 14.65 -5.57
CA SER A 72 -3.68 14.80 -6.97
C SER A 72 -5.06 14.21 -7.24
N ILE A 73 -5.62 13.43 -6.32
CA ILE A 73 -6.92 12.73 -6.47
C ILE A 73 -7.83 12.97 -5.27
N LYS A 74 -9.14 12.76 -5.48
CA LYS A 74 -10.17 12.81 -4.43
C LYS A 74 -10.68 11.42 -4.05
N MET A 75 -10.52 10.42 -4.91
CA MET A 75 -10.91 9.04 -4.59
C MET A 75 -10.19 8.53 -3.35
N LYS A 76 -10.80 7.58 -2.65
CA LYS A 76 -10.19 6.97 -1.46
C LYS A 76 -8.94 6.17 -1.84
N MET A 77 -8.01 6.07 -0.89
CA MET A 77 -6.78 5.30 -1.06
C MET A 77 -6.60 4.28 0.05
N GLU A 78 -6.17 3.09 -0.34
CA GLU A 78 -5.56 2.13 0.57
C GLU A 78 -4.08 1.93 0.20
N LEU A 79 -3.26 1.72 1.22
CA LEU A 79 -1.82 1.63 1.07
C LEU A 79 -1.25 0.45 1.85
N GLY A 80 -0.46 -0.37 1.17
CA GLY A 80 0.36 -1.42 1.78
C GLY A 80 1.83 -1.28 1.43
N GLY A 81 2.65 -2.10 2.06
CA GLY A 81 4.10 -2.15 1.83
C GLY A 81 4.92 -1.52 2.97
N GLY A 82 5.57 -2.36 3.76
CA GLY A 82 6.51 -1.93 4.80
C GLY A 82 5.92 -1.31 6.06
N ILE A 83 4.62 -1.40 6.27
CA ILE A 83 3.96 -0.87 7.48
C ILE A 83 4.10 -1.90 8.61
N ARG A 84 4.97 -1.62 9.57
CA ARG A 84 5.38 -2.57 10.62
C ARG A 84 5.29 -2.02 12.04
N ASP A 85 4.99 -0.75 12.21
CA ASP A 85 4.90 -0.08 13.51
C ASP A 85 3.81 0.99 13.54
N LEU A 86 3.42 1.39 14.74
CA LEU A 86 2.39 2.38 14.97
C LEU A 86 2.76 3.75 14.39
N LYS A 87 4.02 4.14 14.44
CA LYS A 87 4.50 5.41 13.91
C LYS A 87 4.26 5.53 12.40
N THR A 88 4.50 4.45 11.66
CA THR A 88 4.24 4.40 10.21
C THR A 88 2.74 4.43 9.92
N VAL A 89 1.92 3.75 10.71
CA VAL A 89 0.45 3.82 10.61
C VAL A 89 -0.03 5.27 10.82
N GLN A 90 0.44 5.94 11.86
CA GLN A 90 0.11 7.34 12.16
C GLN A 90 0.54 8.27 11.03
N LEU A 91 1.74 8.10 10.49
CA LEU A 91 2.22 8.87 9.35
C LEU A 91 1.26 8.80 8.17
N TYR A 92 0.84 7.60 7.78
CA TYR A 92 -0.03 7.44 6.61
C TYR A 92 -1.47 7.85 6.87
N LEU A 93 -2.06 7.48 8.00
CA LEU A 93 -3.46 7.79 8.30
C LEU A 93 -3.66 9.26 8.72
N ASP A 94 -2.81 9.79 9.60
CA ASP A 94 -3.02 11.09 10.22
C ASP A 94 -2.34 12.25 9.44
N GLU A 95 -1.12 12.03 8.91
CA GLU A 95 -0.37 13.10 8.25
C GLU A 95 -0.57 13.10 6.73
N VAL A 96 -0.50 11.93 6.07
CA VAL A 96 -0.67 11.83 4.61
C VAL A 96 -2.14 11.84 4.20
N GLY A 97 -3.03 11.33 5.05
CA GLY A 97 -4.46 11.27 4.78
C GLY A 97 -4.87 10.05 3.93
N ILE A 98 -4.17 8.94 4.07
CA ILE A 98 -4.59 7.65 3.50
C ILE A 98 -5.85 7.18 4.23
N ASP A 99 -6.82 6.63 3.51
CA ASP A 99 -8.11 6.22 4.09
C ASP A 99 -8.01 4.92 4.88
N ARG A 100 -7.21 3.96 4.40
CA ARG A 100 -6.91 2.72 5.14
C ARG A 100 -5.53 2.16 4.80
N VAL A 101 -4.91 1.48 5.75
CA VAL A 101 -3.61 0.83 5.59
C VAL A 101 -3.74 -0.69 5.59
N ILE A 102 -2.86 -1.34 4.85
CA ILE A 102 -2.81 -2.80 4.72
C ILE A 102 -1.60 -3.32 5.49
N LEU A 103 -1.86 -4.14 6.50
CA LEU A 103 -0.87 -4.79 7.33
C LEU A 103 -0.72 -6.25 6.88
N GLY A 104 0.48 -6.65 6.47
CA GLY A 104 0.78 -8.02 6.10
C GLY A 104 1.52 -8.75 7.23
N THR A 105 2.80 -9.01 7.01
CA THR A 105 3.69 -9.76 7.93
C THR A 105 3.64 -9.25 9.37
N ALA A 106 3.56 -7.94 9.59
CA ALA A 106 3.54 -7.37 10.94
C ALA A 106 2.30 -7.78 11.74
N ALA A 107 1.13 -7.86 11.09
CA ALA A 107 -0.11 -8.30 11.75
C ALA A 107 -0.03 -9.76 12.26
N LEU A 108 0.74 -10.60 11.55
CA LEU A 108 0.93 -12.00 11.92
C LEU A 108 2.00 -12.20 12.99
N LYS A 109 3.09 -11.43 12.90
CA LYS A 109 4.24 -11.56 13.81
C LYS A 109 4.04 -10.83 15.13
N ASP A 110 3.24 -9.78 15.15
CA ASP A 110 2.99 -8.95 16.32
C ASP A 110 1.48 -8.69 16.50
N PRO A 111 0.75 -9.66 17.10
CA PRO A 111 -0.69 -9.49 17.37
C PRO A 111 -1.01 -8.32 18.30
N GLU A 112 -0.11 -7.95 19.21
CA GLU A 112 -0.31 -6.80 20.12
C GLU A 112 -0.25 -5.47 19.35
N PHE A 113 0.64 -5.35 18.37
CA PHE A 113 0.64 -4.23 17.44
C PHE A 113 -0.69 -4.12 16.68
N LEU A 114 -1.20 -5.23 16.14
CA LEU A 114 -2.48 -5.23 15.42
C LEU A 114 -3.63 -4.80 16.33
N LYS A 115 -3.69 -5.31 17.57
CA LYS A 115 -4.71 -4.91 18.56
C LYS A 115 -4.65 -3.41 18.87
N GLU A 116 -3.45 -2.88 19.07
CA GLU A 116 -3.26 -1.45 19.36
C GLU A 116 -3.71 -0.56 18.20
N VAL A 117 -3.35 -0.92 16.98
CA VAL A 117 -3.76 -0.19 15.78
C VAL A 117 -5.29 -0.22 15.60
N LEU A 118 -5.91 -1.39 15.79
CA LEU A 118 -7.36 -1.52 15.73
C LEU A 118 -8.07 -0.72 16.83
N ARG A 119 -7.50 -0.68 18.03
CA ARG A 119 -8.04 0.11 19.14
C ARG A 119 -8.01 1.61 18.83
N GLN A 120 -6.93 2.11 18.20
CA GLN A 120 -6.78 3.54 17.91
C GLN A 120 -7.59 3.99 16.68
N TYR A 121 -7.65 3.17 15.64
CA TYR A 121 -8.18 3.60 14.33
C TYR A 121 -9.48 2.90 13.93
N GLY A 122 -9.81 1.77 14.55
CA GLY A 122 -10.98 0.96 14.17
C GLY A 122 -10.76 0.13 12.90
N SER A 123 -11.69 -0.81 12.67
CA SER A 123 -11.60 -1.78 11.58
C SER A 123 -11.76 -1.17 10.18
N GLU A 124 -12.41 -0.01 10.06
CA GLU A 124 -12.63 0.65 8.77
C GLU A 124 -11.33 1.17 8.12
N LYS A 125 -10.31 1.45 8.93
CA LYS A 125 -9.03 2.00 8.48
C LYS A 125 -7.91 0.96 8.38
N ILE A 126 -8.16 -0.28 8.79
CA ILE A 126 -7.15 -1.34 8.87
C ILE A 126 -7.59 -2.53 8.03
N VAL A 127 -6.73 -2.95 7.12
CA VAL A 127 -6.87 -4.17 6.33
C VAL A 127 -5.74 -5.11 6.70
N VAL A 128 -6.03 -6.39 6.88
CA VAL A 128 -5.00 -7.42 7.05
C VAL A 128 -4.87 -8.20 5.74
N GLY A 129 -3.69 -8.12 5.13
CA GLY A 129 -3.34 -8.91 3.95
C GLY A 129 -2.77 -10.26 4.37
N VAL A 130 -3.35 -11.33 3.85
CA VAL A 130 -2.89 -12.70 4.11
C VAL A 130 -2.53 -13.36 2.79
N ASP A 131 -1.24 -13.49 2.52
CA ASP A 131 -0.73 -14.17 1.34
C ASP A 131 -0.54 -15.66 1.64
N VAL A 132 -0.93 -16.51 0.70
CA VAL A 132 -0.84 -17.96 0.85
C VAL A 132 0.00 -18.55 -0.29
N LYS A 133 0.98 -19.38 0.06
CA LYS A 133 1.81 -20.14 -0.88
C LYS A 133 1.89 -21.60 -0.44
N ASN A 134 1.54 -22.50 -1.35
CA ASN A 134 1.55 -23.96 -1.07
C ASN A 134 0.72 -24.36 0.17
N GLY A 135 -0.41 -23.68 0.44
CA GLY A 135 -1.27 -23.95 1.59
C GLY A 135 -0.80 -23.34 2.91
N PHE A 136 0.30 -22.61 2.93
CA PHE A 136 0.85 -21.94 4.10
C PHE A 136 0.82 -20.42 3.95
N VAL A 137 0.66 -19.71 5.07
CA VAL A 137 0.75 -18.24 5.07
C VAL A 137 2.19 -17.82 4.74
N SER A 138 2.31 -16.96 3.72
CA SER A 138 3.58 -16.41 3.27
C SER A 138 3.85 -15.07 3.97
N THR A 139 5.09 -14.83 4.35
CA THR A 139 5.52 -13.59 5.04
C THR A 139 6.71 -12.96 4.32
N ALA A 140 7.00 -11.70 4.64
CA ALA A 140 8.17 -10.95 4.16
C ALA A 140 8.24 -10.79 2.62
N GLY A 141 7.11 -10.48 1.99
CA GLY A 141 7.06 -10.11 0.56
C GLY A 141 7.20 -11.31 -0.37
N TRP A 142 6.54 -12.43 0.03
CA TRP A 142 6.56 -13.69 -0.72
C TRP A 142 7.90 -14.42 -0.73
#